data_7d8617f0f8bcfbeb60ba5089888f74d1
#
_entry.id   7d8617f0f8bcfbeb60ba5089888f74d1
#
_cell.length_a   1.000
_cell.length_b   1.000
_cell.length_c   1.000
_cell.angle_alpha   90.00
_cell.angle_beta   90.00
_cell.angle_gamma   90.00
#
_symmetry.space_group_name_H-M   'P 1'
#
loop_
_entity.id
_entity.type
_entity.pdbx_description
1 polymer ?
#
loop_
_entity_poly.entity_id
_entity_poly.type
_entity_poly.pdbx_seq_one_letter_code
_entity_poly.pdbx_strand_id
1 'polypeptide(L)'
;SSKWAAERHDEGLPLCKVQHHHAHIAAVMGENNLDEAVIGVAFDGTGYGVDGAIWGGEVMLCNRTDFERFANFSYVPMPGGAAAIKNPLRMAYGVLWQYDLLEHPAAKRALASLGDAADTCERMVERGLNCPMTSSAGRLLDAVSALLGICTQPTYEGEAAIMLEAAIAGVNTDASYEIGIVKNTALETSTAHDTSVVLLDAESMFEAVLDDMEAGVETSFMAATVHNAFATAIAQACLVANAAYGISTVALGGGVFMNRYLTERTVALLQTTGFTVALSQELPPNDGAVSFGQAVVAQARFATQD
;
A
#
# COMPACT_ATOMS: atom_id res chain seq x y z
N SER A 1 -18.28 13.79 -1.86
CA SER A 1 -18.94 13.24 -0.66
C SER A 1 -18.59 14.02 0.61
N SER A 2 -17.31 14.27 0.93
CA SER A 2 -16.90 14.97 2.17
C SER A 2 -17.46 16.39 2.28
N LYS A 3 -17.47 17.16 1.18
CA LYS A 3 -18.04 18.51 1.15
C LYS A 3 -19.56 18.49 1.45
N TRP A 4 -20.30 17.60 0.80
CA TRP A 4 -21.73 17.42 1.04
C TRP A 4 -22.04 17.03 2.50
N ALA A 5 -21.24 16.12 3.07
CA ALA A 5 -21.39 15.71 4.46
C ALA A 5 -21.13 16.86 5.45
N ALA A 6 -20.12 17.70 5.17
CA ALA A 6 -19.85 18.90 5.97
C ALA A 6 -21.02 19.91 5.91
N GLU A 7 -21.58 20.17 4.72
CA GLU A 7 -22.75 21.03 4.55
C GLU A 7 -23.97 20.54 5.36
N ARG A 8 -24.20 19.21 5.41
CA ARG A 8 -25.27 18.61 6.21
C ARG A 8 -25.00 18.70 7.73
N HIS A 9 -23.74 18.60 8.11
CA HIS A 9 -23.37 18.81 9.51
C HIS A 9 -23.64 20.24 9.97
N ASP A 10 -23.34 21.24 9.12
CA ASP A 10 -23.68 22.63 9.40
C ASP A 10 -25.20 22.86 9.54
N GLU A 11 -26.02 22.00 8.92
CA GLU A 11 -27.49 21.96 9.11
C GLU A 11 -27.94 21.20 10.37
N GLY A 12 -27.00 20.71 11.20
CA GLY A 12 -27.27 20.05 12.47
C GLY A 12 -27.31 18.52 12.44
N LEU A 13 -26.94 17.87 11.32
CA LEU A 13 -26.84 16.41 11.28
C LEU A 13 -25.52 15.94 11.93
N PRO A 14 -25.53 14.81 12.66
CA PRO A 14 -24.29 14.23 13.20
C PRO A 14 -23.33 13.85 12.07
N LEU A 15 -22.04 14.14 12.25
CA LEU A 15 -20.98 13.80 11.30
C LEU A 15 -19.99 12.87 11.96
N CYS A 16 -19.85 11.64 11.42
CA CYS A 16 -18.79 10.72 11.77
C CYS A 16 -17.75 10.70 10.64
N LYS A 17 -16.54 11.19 10.92
CA LYS A 17 -15.41 11.09 9.98
C LYS A 17 -14.68 9.78 10.21
N VAL A 18 -14.48 9.01 9.14
CA VAL A 18 -13.81 7.71 9.17
C VAL A 18 -12.60 7.79 8.25
N GLN A 19 -11.45 7.33 8.73
CA GLN A 19 -10.24 7.24 7.93
C GLN A 19 -10.43 6.18 6.83
N HIS A 20 -9.92 6.44 5.63
CA HIS A 20 -10.17 5.63 4.44
C HIS A 20 -9.75 4.16 4.60
N HIS A 21 -8.53 3.92 5.05
CA HIS A 21 -7.99 2.56 5.23
C HIS A 21 -8.64 1.83 6.41
N HIS A 22 -9.02 2.57 7.48
CA HIS A 22 -9.85 2.00 8.53
C HIS A 22 -11.22 1.56 8.00
N ALA A 23 -11.81 2.32 7.07
CA ALA A 23 -13.07 1.93 6.45
C ALA A 23 -12.93 0.63 5.63
N HIS A 24 -11.82 0.44 4.90
CA HIS A 24 -11.56 -0.84 4.21
C HIS A 24 -11.53 -2.02 5.19
N ILE A 25 -10.80 -1.89 6.30
CA ILE A 25 -10.72 -2.97 7.30
C ILE A 25 -12.05 -3.16 8.03
N ALA A 26 -12.73 -2.08 8.39
CA ALA A 26 -14.06 -2.17 9.03
C ALA A 26 -15.10 -2.83 8.12
N ALA A 27 -15.00 -2.68 6.80
CA ALA A 27 -15.87 -3.40 5.86
C ALA A 27 -15.64 -4.92 5.95
N VAL A 28 -14.39 -5.37 5.94
CA VAL A 28 -14.04 -6.78 6.12
C VAL A 28 -14.52 -7.30 7.49
N MET A 29 -14.31 -6.51 8.56
CA MET A 29 -14.78 -6.86 9.89
C MET A 29 -16.32 -7.00 9.95
N GLY A 30 -17.04 -6.08 9.29
CA GLY A 30 -18.50 -6.11 9.23
C GLY A 30 -19.05 -7.34 8.52
N GLU A 31 -18.49 -7.68 7.34
CA GLU A 31 -18.90 -8.87 6.58
C GLU A 31 -18.63 -10.19 7.31
N ASN A 32 -17.52 -10.25 8.06
CA ASN A 32 -17.10 -11.46 8.77
C ASN A 32 -17.59 -11.49 10.25
N ASN A 33 -18.42 -10.53 10.67
CA ASN A 33 -18.93 -10.41 12.05
C ASN A 33 -17.82 -10.41 13.11
N LEU A 34 -16.70 -9.73 12.83
CA LEU A 34 -15.58 -9.63 13.76
C LEU A 34 -15.81 -8.44 14.71
N ASP A 35 -15.99 -8.73 15.99
CA ASP A 35 -16.19 -7.71 17.04
C ASP A 35 -14.88 -7.40 17.79
N GLU A 36 -13.95 -8.34 17.82
CA GLU A 36 -12.65 -8.18 18.48
C GLU A 36 -11.64 -7.43 17.59
N ALA A 37 -10.56 -6.96 18.21
CA ALA A 37 -9.49 -6.29 17.47
C ALA A 37 -8.81 -7.24 16.46
N VAL A 38 -8.45 -6.68 15.32
CA VAL A 38 -7.75 -7.38 14.23
C VAL A 38 -6.46 -6.65 13.84
N ILE A 39 -5.52 -7.38 13.25
CA ILE A 39 -4.46 -6.77 12.46
C ILE A 39 -5.06 -6.50 11.08
N GLY A 40 -5.28 -5.23 10.75
CA GLY A 40 -5.80 -4.80 9.45
C GLY A 40 -4.64 -4.53 8.49
N VAL A 41 -4.60 -5.22 7.38
CA VAL A 41 -3.68 -4.90 6.27
C VAL A 41 -4.47 -4.18 5.20
N ALA A 42 -4.25 -2.89 5.04
CA ALA A 42 -4.95 -2.04 4.08
C ALA A 42 -4.00 -1.63 2.97
N PHE A 43 -3.96 -2.42 1.89
CA PHE A 43 -3.14 -2.15 0.72
C PHE A 43 -3.98 -1.62 -0.43
N ASP A 44 -3.68 -0.39 -0.84
CA ASP A 44 -4.49 0.36 -1.79
C ASP A 44 -3.64 1.17 -2.78
N GLY A 45 -4.29 1.69 -3.80
CA GLY A 45 -3.67 2.58 -4.78
C GLY A 45 -3.47 3.99 -4.26
N THR A 46 -4.50 4.57 -3.66
CA THR A 46 -4.46 5.92 -3.10
C THR A 46 -5.50 6.09 -2.00
N GLY A 47 -5.09 6.57 -0.84
CA GLY A 47 -6.00 6.99 0.22
C GLY A 47 -5.44 8.19 0.97
N TYR A 48 -6.30 8.99 1.58
CA TYR A 48 -5.87 10.17 2.32
C TYR A 48 -5.37 9.77 3.70
N GLY A 49 -4.08 10.02 3.97
CA GLY A 49 -3.46 9.84 5.26
C GLY A 49 -3.81 10.98 6.24
N VAL A 50 -3.85 10.69 7.53
CA VAL A 50 -4.11 11.70 8.56
C VAL A 50 -2.94 12.68 8.71
N ASP A 51 -1.77 12.31 8.25
CA ASP A 51 -0.54 13.10 8.16
C ASP A 51 -0.44 13.96 6.89
N GLY A 52 -1.44 13.86 6.01
CA GLY A 52 -1.50 14.58 4.73
C GLY A 52 -0.75 13.88 3.59
N ALA A 53 -0.10 12.74 3.84
CA ALA A 53 0.51 11.92 2.80
C ALA A 53 -0.54 11.05 2.08
N ILE A 54 -0.13 10.39 1.00
CA ILE A 54 -0.94 9.39 0.30
C ILE A 54 -0.61 8.03 0.89
N TRP A 55 -1.58 7.44 1.58
CA TRP A 55 -1.47 6.10 2.13
C TRP A 55 -1.93 5.03 1.13
N GLY A 56 -1.67 3.77 1.46
CA GLY A 56 -2.10 2.58 0.71
C GLY A 56 -1.17 1.39 0.88
N GLY A 57 -0.36 1.38 1.94
CA GLY A 57 0.51 0.25 2.28
C GLY A 57 0.64 0.09 3.81
N GLU A 58 -0.51 0.07 4.51
CA GLU A 58 -0.60 0.16 5.95
C GLU A 58 -0.92 -1.19 6.59
N VAL A 59 -0.26 -1.48 7.71
CA VAL A 59 -0.66 -2.48 8.69
C VAL A 59 -1.12 -1.76 9.94
N MET A 60 -2.33 -2.05 10.39
CA MET A 60 -3.01 -1.33 11.46
C MET A 60 -3.52 -2.29 12.53
N LEU A 61 -3.58 -1.84 13.77
CA LEU A 61 -4.35 -2.48 14.82
C LEU A 61 -5.74 -1.85 14.81
N CYS A 62 -6.76 -2.60 14.44
CA CYS A 62 -8.10 -2.07 14.22
C CYS A 62 -9.13 -2.76 15.10
N ASN A 63 -10.13 -1.99 15.52
CA ASN A 63 -11.43 -2.47 15.91
C ASN A 63 -12.52 -1.70 15.14
N ARG A 64 -13.80 -1.94 15.41
CA ARG A 64 -14.88 -1.26 14.68
C ARG A 64 -15.00 0.24 14.97
N THR A 65 -14.35 0.74 16.03
CA THR A 65 -14.45 2.16 16.43
C THR A 65 -13.22 2.97 16.10
N ASP A 66 -12.03 2.35 16.16
CA ASP A 66 -10.75 3.07 16.07
C ASP A 66 -9.66 2.21 15.44
N PHE A 67 -8.53 2.84 15.12
CA PHE A 67 -7.35 2.18 14.58
C PHE A 67 -6.07 2.84 15.08
N GLU A 68 -5.00 2.07 15.11
CA GLU A 68 -3.63 2.53 15.31
C GLU A 68 -2.79 2.06 14.12
N ARG A 69 -2.00 2.94 13.52
CA ARG A 69 -1.09 2.61 12.42
C ARG A 69 0.16 1.94 12.97
N PHE A 70 0.26 0.64 12.82
CA PHE A 70 1.37 -0.16 13.35
C PHE A 70 2.58 -0.16 12.42
N ALA A 71 2.37 -0.43 11.12
CA ALA A 71 3.42 -0.41 10.10
C ALA A 71 2.93 0.23 8.80
N ASN A 72 3.88 0.71 8.00
CA ASN A 72 3.63 1.17 6.63
C ASN A 72 4.89 1.02 5.78
N PHE A 73 4.74 1.03 4.44
CA PHE A 73 5.89 1.20 3.57
C PHE A 73 6.59 2.53 3.82
N SER A 74 7.94 2.51 3.77
CA SER A 74 8.75 3.73 3.80
C SER A 74 8.23 4.72 2.76
N TYR A 75 8.10 5.98 3.17
CA TYR A 75 7.59 7.00 2.28
C TYR A 75 8.52 7.28 1.11
N VAL A 76 7.94 7.32 -0.08
CA VAL A 76 8.64 7.70 -1.30
C VAL A 76 7.94 8.90 -1.95
N PRO A 77 8.68 9.83 -2.62
CA PRO A 77 8.08 10.96 -3.30
C PRO A 77 7.33 10.52 -4.55
N MET A 78 6.24 11.21 -4.85
CA MET A 78 5.37 10.99 -6.00
C MET A 78 5.37 12.21 -6.94
N PRO A 79 6.37 12.34 -7.86
CA PRO A 79 6.57 13.54 -8.65
C PRO A 79 5.40 13.85 -9.60
N GLY A 80 4.69 14.95 -9.32
CA GLY A 80 3.51 15.36 -10.06
C GLY A 80 2.20 14.83 -9.49
N GLY A 81 2.19 14.13 -8.36
CA GLY A 81 0.98 13.58 -7.74
C GLY A 81 0.18 12.72 -8.73
N ALA A 82 -1.03 13.11 -9.09
CA ALA A 82 -1.87 12.38 -10.04
C ALA A 82 -1.21 12.14 -11.43
N ALA A 83 -0.19 12.93 -11.81
CA ALA A 83 0.55 12.67 -13.04
C ALA A 83 1.43 11.42 -12.95
N ALA A 84 1.88 11.04 -11.75
CA ALA A 84 2.63 9.81 -11.54
C ALA A 84 1.76 8.56 -11.66
N ILE A 85 0.45 8.65 -11.35
CA ILE A 85 -0.51 7.57 -11.61
C ILE A 85 -0.68 7.33 -13.12
N LYS A 86 -0.72 8.42 -13.90
CA LYS A 86 -0.88 8.36 -15.37
C LYS A 86 0.42 8.04 -16.11
N ASN A 87 1.54 8.16 -15.46
CA ASN A 87 2.86 7.83 -15.98
C ASN A 87 3.70 7.18 -14.87
N PRO A 88 3.60 5.85 -14.72
CA PRO A 88 4.28 5.11 -13.67
C PRO A 88 5.82 5.23 -13.67
N LEU A 89 6.44 5.64 -14.77
CA LEU A 89 7.87 5.97 -14.78
C LEU A 89 8.22 7.15 -13.87
N ARG A 90 7.26 8.09 -13.65
CA ARG A 90 7.46 9.15 -12.65
C ARG A 90 7.46 8.58 -11.23
N MET A 91 6.61 7.57 -10.99
CA MET A 91 6.61 6.86 -9.71
C MET A 91 7.92 6.10 -9.50
N ALA A 92 8.38 5.37 -10.54
CA ALA A 92 9.68 4.70 -10.55
C ALA A 92 10.83 5.70 -10.27
N TYR A 93 10.81 6.89 -10.90
CA TYR A 93 11.78 7.94 -10.64
C TYR A 93 11.80 8.34 -9.15
N GLY A 94 10.63 8.57 -8.55
CA GLY A 94 10.53 8.94 -7.14
C GLY A 94 11.08 7.87 -6.20
N VAL A 95 10.74 6.60 -6.44
CA VAL A 95 11.26 5.46 -5.68
C VAL A 95 12.78 5.36 -5.78
N LEU A 96 13.31 5.40 -7.01
CA LEU A 96 14.76 5.28 -7.24
C LEU A 96 15.53 6.48 -6.69
N TRP A 97 14.94 7.68 -6.71
CA TRP A 97 15.52 8.85 -6.07
C TRP A 97 15.58 8.67 -4.54
N GLN A 98 14.51 8.16 -3.92
CA GLN A 98 14.45 7.95 -2.48
C GLN A 98 15.51 6.97 -1.97
N TYR A 99 15.82 5.94 -2.76
CA TYR A 99 16.76 4.87 -2.42
C TYR A 99 18.16 5.05 -3.03
N ASP A 100 18.45 6.22 -3.60
CA ASP A 100 19.76 6.53 -4.26
C ASP A 100 20.14 5.53 -5.38
N LEU A 101 19.14 5.04 -6.12
CA LEU A 101 19.30 4.03 -7.17
C LEU A 101 19.24 4.61 -8.60
N LEU A 102 19.14 5.93 -8.79
CA LEU A 102 19.06 6.56 -10.11
C LEU A 102 20.27 6.32 -10.99
N GLU A 103 21.44 6.15 -10.37
CA GLU A 103 22.71 5.93 -11.09
C GLU A 103 22.88 4.50 -11.58
N HIS A 104 22.03 3.55 -11.12
CA HIS A 104 22.10 2.15 -11.56
C HIS A 104 21.88 2.03 -13.09
N PRO A 105 22.69 1.23 -13.82
CA PRO A 105 22.58 1.13 -15.29
C PRO A 105 21.19 0.73 -15.79
N ALA A 106 20.52 -0.23 -15.13
CA ALA A 106 19.16 -0.64 -15.48
C ALA A 106 18.15 0.48 -15.23
N ALA A 107 18.29 1.26 -14.14
CA ALA A 107 17.44 2.41 -13.86
C ALA A 107 17.53 3.47 -14.95
N LYS A 108 18.76 3.84 -15.35
CA LYS A 108 19.00 4.79 -16.44
C LYS A 108 18.34 4.36 -17.74
N ARG A 109 18.44 3.06 -18.09
CA ARG A 109 17.77 2.52 -19.29
C ARG A 109 16.25 2.59 -19.19
N ALA A 110 15.68 2.16 -18.08
CA ALA A 110 14.24 2.15 -17.88
C ALA A 110 13.65 3.57 -17.88
N LEU A 111 14.33 4.52 -17.24
CA LEU A 111 13.88 5.92 -17.16
C LEU A 111 14.19 6.74 -18.42
N ALA A 112 14.94 6.23 -19.37
CA ALA A 112 15.33 7.00 -20.58
C ALA A 112 14.13 7.56 -21.36
N SER A 113 13.00 6.86 -21.35
CA SER A 113 11.77 7.30 -22.03
C SER A 113 11.04 8.48 -21.34
N LEU A 114 11.44 8.87 -20.13
CA LEU A 114 10.96 10.12 -19.51
C LEU A 114 11.44 11.37 -20.27
N GLY A 115 12.61 11.29 -20.92
CA GLY A 115 13.19 12.45 -21.59
C GLY A 115 13.26 13.67 -20.67
N ASP A 116 12.85 14.86 -21.18
CA ASP A 116 12.84 16.12 -20.43
C ASP A 116 11.95 16.09 -19.18
N ALA A 117 11.06 15.09 -19.05
CA ALA A 117 10.24 14.92 -17.84
C ALA A 117 11.08 14.44 -16.64
N ALA A 118 12.25 13.83 -16.86
CA ALA A 118 13.17 13.47 -15.78
C ALA A 118 13.66 14.69 -15.01
N ASP A 119 14.12 15.75 -15.70
CA ASP A 119 14.53 17.03 -15.09
C ASP A 119 13.37 17.69 -14.30
N THR A 120 12.15 17.45 -14.77
CA THR A 120 10.96 17.96 -14.09
C THR A 120 10.70 17.17 -12.81
N CYS A 121 10.84 15.84 -12.83
CA CYS A 121 10.74 15.00 -11.64
C CYS A 121 11.79 15.39 -10.60
N GLU A 122 13.05 15.55 -11.01
CA GLU A 122 14.15 15.98 -10.15
C GLU A 122 13.79 17.27 -9.40
N ARG A 123 13.44 18.34 -10.14
CA ARG A 123 13.05 19.62 -9.53
C ARG A 123 11.84 19.52 -8.60
N MET A 124 10.87 18.65 -8.92
CA MET A 124 9.70 18.43 -8.08
C MET A 124 10.10 17.77 -6.75
N VAL A 125 10.93 16.75 -6.81
CA VAL A 125 11.37 16.00 -5.61
C VAL A 125 12.26 16.89 -4.73
N GLU A 126 13.31 17.53 -5.30
CA GLU A 126 14.24 18.38 -4.56
C GLU A 126 13.55 19.56 -3.86
N ARG A 127 12.50 20.13 -4.47
CA ARG A 127 11.80 21.32 -3.95
C ARG A 127 10.51 20.99 -3.22
N GLY A 128 10.09 19.74 -3.18
CA GLY A 128 8.80 19.33 -2.61
C GLY A 128 7.58 19.94 -3.33
N LEU A 129 7.72 20.31 -4.62
CA LEU A 129 6.67 21.00 -5.36
C LEU A 129 5.80 20.02 -6.13
N ASN A 130 4.50 19.97 -5.80
CA ASN A 130 3.54 19.03 -6.37
C ASN A 130 4.08 17.59 -6.34
N CYS A 131 4.70 17.24 -5.21
CA CYS A 131 5.36 15.98 -4.97
C CYS A 131 4.95 15.43 -3.60
N PRO A 132 3.71 14.94 -3.44
CA PRO A 132 3.28 14.34 -2.19
C PRO A 132 4.12 13.08 -1.90
N MET A 133 4.30 12.78 -0.61
CA MET A 133 4.87 11.52 -0.16
C MET A 133 3.81 10.43 -0.18
N THR A 134 4.22 9.19 -0.45
CA THR A 134 3.31 8.05 -0.46
C THR A 134 3.92 6.80 0.16
N SER A 135 3.10 6.05 0.89
CA SER A 135 3.35 4.68 1.39
C SER A 135 2.58 3.63 0.59
N SER A 136 1.94 4.01 -0.52
CA SER A 136 1.02 3.14 -1.26
C SER A 136 1.70 1.92 -1.89
N ALA A 137 1.23 0.72 -1.51
CA ALA A 137 1.62 -0.54 -2.13
C ALA A 137 1.30 -0.56 -3.64
N GLY A 138 0.13 -0.03 -4.04
CA GLY A 138 -0.25 0.07 -5.45
C GLY A 138 0.72 0.93 -6.26
N ARG A 139 1.21 2.03 -5.69
CA ARG A 139 2.19 2.91 -6.35
C ARG A 139 3.57 2.26 -6.48
N LEU A 140 3.98 1.44 -5.49
CA LEU A 140 5.22 0.66 -5.60
C LEU A 140 5.12 -0.41 -6.69
N LEU A 141 3.98 -1.10 -6.80
CA LEU A 141 3.73 -2.07 -7.89
C LEU A 141 3.71 -1.38 -9.26
N ASP A 142 3.12 -0.18 -9.38
CA ASP A 142 3.18 0.60 -10.61
C ASP A 142 4.62 0.95 -11.00
N ALA A 143 5.46 1.33 -10.03
CA ALA A 143 6.88 1.62 -10.26
C ALA A 143 7.62 0.40 -10.79
N VAL A 144 7.41 -0.78 -10.19
CA VAL A 144 8.00 -2.04 -10.67
C VAL A 144 7.52 -2.36 -12.10
N SER A 145 6.21 -2.25 -12.37
CA SER A 145 5.63 -2.50 -13.70
C SER A 145 6.28 -1.63 -14.76
N ALA A 146 6.52 -0.35 -14.44
CA ALA A 146 7.17 0.59 -15.35
C ALA A 146 8.67 0.28 -15.56
N LEU A 147 9.39 -0.05 -14.49
CA LEU A 147 10.82 -0.45 -14.57
C LEU A 147 11.01 -1.67 -15.45
N LEU A 148 10.15 -2.68 -15.29
CA LEU A 148 10.17 -3.90 -16.09
C LEU A 148 9.66 -3.70 -17.53
N GLY A 149 9.24 -2.47 -17.90
CA GLY A 149 8.72 -2.15 -19.23
C GLY A 149 7.35 -2.79 -19.54
N ILE A 150 6.62 -3.25 -18.52
CA ILE A 150 5.32 -3.89 -18.68
C ILE A 150 4.23 -2.86 -18.99
N CYS A 151 4.14 -1.78 -18.19
CA CYS A 151 3.18 -0.71 -18.41
C CYS A 151 3.75 0.65 -18.00
N THR A 152 3.97 1.52 -18.98
CA THR A 152 4.49 2.88 -18.78
C THR A 152 3.46 3.97 -19.04
N GLN A 153 2.33 3.63 -19.69
CA GLN A 153 1.26 4.55 -20.06
C GLN A 153 -0.10 3.89 -19.85
N PRO A 154 -0.55 3.75 -18.59
CA PRO A 154 -1.84 3.14 -18.26
C PRO A 154 -2.99 4.00 -18.80
N THR A 155 -4.07 3.35 -19.23
CA THR A 155 -5.29 3.98 -19.72
C THR A 155 -6.33 4.19 -18.62
N TYR A 156 -6.18 3.45 -17.51
CA TYR A 156 -7.00 3.59 -16.30
C TYR A 156 -6.13 3.35 -15.03
N GLU A 157 -6.64 3.77 -13.89
CA GLU A 157 -5.94 3.61 -12.60
C GLU A 157 -5.83 2.13 -12.20
N GLY A 158 -4.61 1.71 -11.80
CA GLY A 158 -4.29 0.34 -11.41
C GLY A 158 -3.89 -0.59 -12.56
N GLU A 159 -4.01 -0.15 -13.84
CA GLU A 159 -3.64 -0.99 -15.00
C GLU A 159 -2.21 -1.50 -14.91
N ALA A 160 -1.26 -0.68 -14.46
CA ALA A 160 0.14 -1.07 -14.36
C ALA A 160 0.35 -2.24 -13.37
N ALA A 161 -0.30 -2.19 -12.19
CA ALA A 161 -0.27 -3.27 -11.22
C ALA A 161 -0.99 -4.54 -11.73
N ILE A 162 -2.12 -4.39 -12.43
CA ILE A 162 -2.85 -5.51 -13.06
C ILE A 162 -2.00 -6.19 -14.14
N MET A 163 -1.31 -5.42 -14.97
CA MET A 163 -0.43 -5.97 -16.00
C MET A 163 0.80 -6.65 -15.39
N LEU A 164 1.31 -6.14 -14.24
CA LEU A 164 2.40 -6.78 -13.51
C LEU A 164 1.95 -8.15 -12.96
N GLU A 165 0.74 -8.27 -12.42
CA GLU A 165 0.16 -9.55 -12.02
C GLU A 165 0.01 -10.49 -13.22
N ALA A 166 -0.55 -10.00 -14.32
CA ALA A 166 -0.74 -10.81 -15.53
C ALA A 166 0.60 -11.35 -16.10
N ALA A 167 1.70 -10.62 -15.89
CA ALA A 167 3.03 -11.06 -16.32
C ALA A 167 3.55 -12.30 -15.58
N ILE A 168 2.97 -12.65 -14.42
CA ILE A 168 3.34 -13.84 -13.63
C ILE A 168 2.90 -15.15 -14.33
N ALA A 169 1.98 -15.08 -15.27
CA ALA A 169 1.30 -16.25 -15.83
C ALA A 169 2.25 -17.44 -16.13
N GLY A 170 1.99 -18.58 -15.48
CA GLY A 170 2.76 -19.81 -15.66
C GLY A 170 4.03 -19.94 -14.79
N VAL A 171 4.39 -18.92 -14.02
CA VAL A 171 5.52 -18.97 -13.09
C VAL A 171 5.06 -19.57 -11.76
N ASN A 172 5.75 -20.59 -11.29
CA ASN A 172 5.60 -21.16 -9.95
C ASN A 172 6.93 -21.08 -9.22
N THR A 173 7.05 -20.15 -8.28
CA THR A 173 8.28 -19.92 -7.52
C THR A 173 7.97 -19.48 -6.09
N ASP A 174 8.81 -19.92 -5.15
CA ASP A 174 8.84 -19.43 -3.78
C ASP A 174 9.91 -18.34 -3.58
N ALA A 175 10.67 -17.98 -4.62
CA ALA A 175 11.63 -16.89 -4.55
C ALA A 175 10.93 -15.58 -4.15
N SER A 176 11.61 -14.80 -3.32
CA SER A 176 11.10 -13.54 -2.79
C SER A 176 12.25 -12.56 -2.66
N TYR A 177 12.10 -11.35 -3.15
CA TYR A 177 13.03 -10.28 -2.80
C TYR A 177 12.84 -9.88 -1.34
N GLU A 178 13.83 -9.21 -0.77
CA GLU A 178 13.76 -8.72 0.61
C GLU A 178 13.06 -7.37 0.67
N ILE A 179 12.05 -7.26 1.56
CA ILE A 179 11.51 -5.99 2.05
C ILE A 179 11.85 -5.95 3.53
N GLY A 180 12.68 -4.97 3.93
CA GLY A 180 13.14 -4.85 5.29
C GLY A 180 12.02 -4.53 6.27
N ILE A 181 12.04 -5.15 7.45
CA ILE A 181 11.16 -4.81 8.57
C ILE A 181 11.99 -4.05 9.57
N VAL A 182 11.92 -2.73 9.53
CA VAL A 182 12.79 -1.86 10.32
C VAL A 182 12.00 -1.07 11.36
N LYS A 183 12.60 -0.87 12.56
CA LYS A 183 11.99 -0.02 13.57
C LYS A 183 12.01 1.44 13.11
N ASN A 184 10.86 2.12 13.19
CA ASN A 184 10.78 3.54 12.87
C ASN A 184 11.44 4.38 13.97
N THR A 185 12.68 4.82 13.76
CA THR A 185 13.42 5.66 14.72
C THR A 185 13.02 7.13 14.68
N ALA A 186 12.26 7.59 13.67
CA ALA A 186 11.75 8.95 13.60
C ALA A 186 10.70 9.27 14.67
N LEU A 187 10.16 8.24 15.34
CA LEU A 187 9.24 8.36 16.49
C LEU A 187 9.83 9.16 17.65
N GLU A 188 11.14 9.10 17.88
CA GLU A 188 11.79 9.74 19.02
C GLU A 188 11.84 11.28 18.90
N THR A 189 11.58 11.82 17.69
CA THR A 189 11.69 13.26 17.39
C THR A 189 10.40 13.91 16.89
N SER A 190 9.34 13.14 16.67
CA SER A 190 8.08 13.64 16.06
C SER A 190 7.00 13.90 17.11
N THR A 191 6.39 15.08 17.02
CA THR A 191 5.17 15.45 17.76
C THR A 191 3.89 15.07 16.98
N ALA A 192 4.01 14.37 15.85
CA ALA A 192 2.89 13.99 15.01
C ALA A 192 2.16 12.76 15.55
N HIS A 193 0.84 12.80 15.60
CA HIS A 193 -0.05 11.75 16.11
C HIS A 193 -0.10 10.48 15.26
N ASP A 194 0.79 10.32 14.25
CA ASP A 194 0.69 9.23 13.30
C ASP A 194 2.06 8.74 12.81
N THR A 195 2.80 8.15 13.72
CA THR A 195 4.05 7.49 13.40
C THR A 195 3.90 6.00 13.64
N SER A 196 3.96 5.20 12.58
CA SER A 196 4.01 3.75 12.72
C SER A 196 5.27 3.29 13.44
N VAL A 197 5.15 2.21 14.21
CA VAL A 197 6.25 1.63 14.98
C VAL A 197 7.28 0.94 14.07
N VAL A 198 6.81 0.46 12.91
CA VAL A 198 7.58 -0.35 11.95
C VAL A 198 7.47 0.24 10.55
N LEU A 199 8.56 0.23 9.80
CA LEU A 199 8.59 0.52 8.37
C LEU A 199 8.85 -0.75 7.58
N LEU A 200 8.12 -0.89 6.48
CA LEU A 200 8.36 -1.85 5.41
C LEU A 200 9.28 -1.17 4.40
N ASP A 201 10.56 -1.50 4.42
CA ASP A 201 11.56 -0.85 3.57
C ASP A 201 11.81 -1.65 2.30
N ALA A 202 11.45 -1.08 1.17
CA ALA A 202 11.56 -1.75 -0.13
C ALA A 202 12.87 -1.46 -0.87
N GLU A 203 13.85 -0.80 -0.26
CA GLU A 203 15.12 -0.46 -0.90
C GLU A 203 15.80 -1.69 -1.50
N SER A 204 16.07 -2.73 -0.67
CA SER A 204 16.73 -3.96 -1.13
C SER A 204 15.95 -4.69 -2.23
N MET A 205 14.62 -4.63 -2.21
CA MET A 205 13.80 -5.19 -3.28
C MET A 205 14.02 -4.45 -4.60
N PHE A 206 14.01 -3.11 -4.60
CA PHE A 206 14.22 -2.33 -5.82
C PHE A 206 15.64 -2.48 -6.36
N GLU A 207 16.65 -2.52 -5.49
CA GLU A 207 18.04 -2.80 -5.88
C GLU A 207 18.15 -4.17 -6.57
N ALA A 208 17.60 -5.23 -5.94
CA ALA A 208 17.62 -6.58 -6.50
C ALA A 208 16.84 -6.70 -7.84
N VAL A 209 15.72 -5.98 -7.99
CA VAL A 209 15.00 -5.91 -9.28
C VAL A 209 15.88 -5.29 -10.37
N LEU A 210 16.62 -4.22 -10.06
CA LEU A 210 17.51 -3.58 -11.03
C LEU A 210 18.70 -4.50 -11.39
N ASP A 211 19.27 -5.21 -10.42
CA ASP A 211 20.33 -6.19 -10.63
C ASP A 211 19.88 -7.33 -11.54
N ASP A 212 18.67 -7.88 -11.28
CA ASP A 212 18.08 -8.93 -12.10
C ASP A 212 17.74 -8.46 -13.52
N MET A 213 17.30 -7.20 -13.68
CA MET A 213 17.13 -6.57 -15.00
C MET A 213 18.47 -6.49 -15.75
N GLU A 214 19.56 -6.14 -15.06
CA GLU A 214 20.91 -6.08 -15.66
C GLU A 214 21.41 -7.48 -16.03
N ALA A 215 21.12 -8.48 -15.21
CA ALA A 215 21.45 -9.89 -15.46
C ALA A 215 20.58 -10.54 -16.55
N GLY A 216 19.51 -9.89 -17.01
CA GLY A 216 18.60 -10.40 -18.02
C GLY A 216 17.69 -11.52 -17.51
N VAL A 217 17.32 -11.48 -16.22
CA VAL A 217 16.34 -12.39 -15.63
C VAL A 217 14.97 -12.17 -16.28
N GLU A 218 14.22 -13.25 -16.47
CA GLU A 218 12.90 -13.21 -17.09
C GLU A 218 11.92 -12.32 -16.32
N THR A 219 11.25 -11.41 -17.03
CA THR A 219 10.29 -10.45 -16.45
C THR A 219 9.19 -11.13 -15.64
N SER A 220 8.69 -12.28 -16.10
CA SER A 220 7.67 -13.06 -15.42
C SER A 220 8.14 -13.59 -14.06
N PHE A 221 9.39 -14.01 -13.97
CA PHE A 221 10.00 -14.47 -12.72
C PHE A 221 10.19 -13.30 -11.74
N MET A 222 10.71 -12.16 -12.21
CA MET A 222 10.84 -10.96 -11.39
C MET A 222 9.47 -10.47 -10.87
N ALA A 223 8.43 -10.47 -11.72
CA ALA A 223 7.07 -10.11 -11.32
C ALA A 223 6.55 -11.01 -10.18
N ALA A 224 6.72 -12.33 -10.30
CA ALA A 224 6.33 -13.28 -9.25
C ALA A 224 7.11 -13.04 -7.95
N THR A 225 8.43 -12.83 -8.05
CA THR A 225 9.32 -12.62 -6.90
C THR A 225 8.98 -11.33 -6.16
N VAL A 226 8.59 -10.25 -6.85
CA VAL A 226 8.08 -9.01 -6.25
C VAL A 226 6.78 -9.27 -5.47
N HIS A 227 5.81 -9.97 -6.06
CA HIS A 227 4.55 -10.26 -5.35
C HIS A 227 4.80 -11.12 -4.10
N ASN A 228 5.70 -12.10 -4.19
CA ASN A 228 6.12 -12.90 -3.03
C ASN A 228 6.78 -12.02 -1.96
N ALA A 229 7.56 -11.00 -2.33
CA ALA A 229 8.16 -10.05 -1.39
C ALA A 229 7.11 -9.28 -0.60
N PHE A 230 6.08 -8.76 -1.28
CA PHE A 230 4.95 -8.09 -0.62
C PHE A 230 4.22 -9.02 0.34
N ALA A 231 3.89 -10.24 -0.09
CA ALA A 231 3.21 -11.22 0.76
C ALA A 231 4.04 -11.61 1.99
N THR A 232 5.36 -11.76 1.81
CA THR A 232 6.31 -12.07 2.89
C THR A 232 6.40 -10.90 3.89
N ALA A 233 6.50 -9.66 3.40
CA ALA A 233 6.54 -8.47 4.25
C ALA A 233 5.26 -8.31 5.08
N ILE A 234 4.08 -8.55 4.48
CA ILE A 234 2.81 -8.58 5.21
C ILE A 234 2.86 -9.61 6.34
N ALA A 235 3.24 -10.86 6.05
CA ALA A 235 3.29 -11.92 7.05
C ALA A 235 4.27 -11.58 8.19
N GLN A 236 5.44 -11.04 7.87
CA GLN A 236 6.43 -10.62 8.87
C GLN A 236 5.92 -9.46 9.74
N ALA A 237 5.31 -8.44 9.15
CA ALA A 237 4.71 -7.33 9.90
C ALA A 237 3.59 -7.82 10.84
N CYS A 238 2.74 -8.73 10.37
CA CYS A 238 1.69 -9.35 11.20
C CYS A 238 2.29 -10.17 12.35
N LEU A 239 3.41 -10.89 12.14
CA LEU A 239 4.09 -11.63 13.21
C LEU A 239 4.64 -10.68 14.28
N VAL A 240 5.24 -9.54 13.88
CA VAL A 240 5.73 -8.53 14.83
C VAL A 240 4.57 -7.92 15.62
N ALA A 241 3.45 -7.61 14.96
CA ALA A 241 2.23 -7.11 15.61
C ALA A 241 1.63 -8.13 16.57
N ASN A 242 1.53 -9.40 16.17
CA ASN A 242 1.02 -10.48 17.03
C ASN A 242 1.91 -10.68 18.28
N ALA A 243 3.23 -10.65 18.11
CA ALA A 243 4.16 -10.78 19.22
C ALA A 243 4.01 -9.66 20.26
N ALA A 244 3.65 -8.45 19.82
CA ALA A 244 3.48 -7.27 20.67
C ALA A 244 2.09 -7.19 21.33
N TYR A 245 1.03 -7.58 20.60
CA TYR A 245 -0.36 -7.32 21.00
C TYR A 245 -1.22 -8.58 21.17
N GLY A 246 -0.73 -9.76 20.79
CA GLY A 246 -1.45 -11.03 20.94
C GLY A 246 -2.63 -11.21 19.97
N ILE A 247 -2.74 -10.38 18.92
CA ILE A 247 -3.84 -10.44 17.95
C ILE A 247 -3.51 -11.47 16.87
N SER A 248 -4.35 -12.50 16.70
CA SER A 248 -4.15 -13.60 15.75
C SER A 248 -5.11 -13.59 14.55
N THR A 249 -6.01 -12.61 14.46
CA THR A 249 -6.89 -12.43 13.31
C THR A 249 -6.37 -11.30 12.44
N VAL A 250 -6.18 -11.59 11.15
CA VAL A 250 -5.75 -10.62 10.13
C VAL A 250 -6.89 -10.35 9.16
N ALA A 251 -7.23 -9.09 8.94
CA ALA A 251 -8.21 -8.65 7.95
C ALA A 251 -7.48 -7.97 6.78
N LEU A 252 -7.69 -8.44 5.54
CA LEU A 252 -7.08 -7.89 4.33
C LEU A 252 -8.11 -7.05 3.57
N GLY A 253 -7.82 -5.78 3.31
CA GLY A 253 -8.68 -4.84 2.61
C GLY A 253 -7.89 -3.83 1.77
N GLY A 254 -8.57 -3.14 0.85
CA GLY A 254 -7.98 -2.21 -0.10
C GLY A 254 -7.84 -2.81 -1.50
N GLY A 255 -7.78 -1.92 -2.51
CA GLY A 255 -7.85 -2.31 -3.92
C GLY A 255 -6.72 -3.22 -4.40
N VAL A 256 -5.57 -3.22 -3.73
CA VAL A 256 -4.44 -4.09 -4.08
C VAL A 256 -4.79 -5.58 -3.86
N PHE A 257 -5.69 -5.91 -2.93
CA PHE A 257 -6.15 -7.28 -2.73
C PHE A 257 -7.16 -7.79 -3.78
N MET A 258 -7.45 -7.00 -4.81
CA MET A 258 -8.01 -7.53 -6.06
C MET A 258 -6.98 -8.35 -6.86
N ASN A 259 -5.70 -8.16 -6.61
CA ASN A 259 -4.61 -8.98 -7.13
C ASN A 259 -4.70 -10.38 -6.51
N ARG A 260 -5.12 -11.33 -7.33
CA ARG A 260 -5.39 -12.71 -6.90
C ARG A 260 -4.12 -13.42 -6.43
N TYR A 261 -3.02 -13.27 -7.20
CA TYR A 261 -1.76 -13.93 -6.86
C TYR A 261 -1.25 -13.45 -5.50
N LEU A 262 -1.21 -12.14 -5.29
CA LEU A 262 -0.78 -11.56 -4.01
C LEU A 262 -1.68 -12.02 -2.86
N THR A 263 -3.00 -11.99 -3.06
CA THR A 263 -3.97 -12.37 -2.03
C THR A 263 -3.83 -13.84 -1.65
N GLU A 264 -3.82 -14.76 -2.61
CA GLU A 264 -3.67 -16.21 -2.36
C GLU A 264 -2.33 -16.49 -1.65
N ARG A 265 -1.23 -15.85 -2.08
CA ARG A 265 0.08 -16.03 -1.47
C ARG A 265 0.12 -15.49 -0.03
N THR A 266 -0.44 -14.31 0.20
CA THR A 266 -0.54 -13.69 1.54
C THR A 266 -1.35 -14.57 2.49
N VAL A 267 -2.52 -15.04 2.06
CA VAL A 267 -3.38 -15.92 2.86
C VAL A 267 -2.64 -17.20 3.24
N ALA A 268 -1.98 -17.84 2.28
CA ALA A 268 -1.23 -19.08 2.53
C ALA A 268 -0.11 -18.89 3.56
N LEU A 269 0.66 -17.79 3.45
CA LEU A 269 1.74 -17.48 4.40
C LEU A 269 1.19 -17.19 5.79
N LEU A 270 0.14 -16.37 5.91
CA LEU A 270 -0.48 -16.03 7.18
C LEU A 270 -1.07 -17.27 7.87
N GLN A 271 -1.78 -18.12 7.13
CA GLN A 271 -2.35 -19.36 7.68
C GLN A 271 -1.27 -20.34 8.14
N THR A 272 -0.18 -20.47 7.39
CA THR A 272 0.97 -21.32 7.75
C THR A 272 1.65 -20.84 9.04
N THR A 273 1.61 -19.53 9.30
CA THR A 273 2.16 -18.92 10.52
C THR A 273 1.15 -18.85 11.68
N GLY A 274 -0.05 -19.43 11.50
CA GLY A 274 -1.04 -19.61 12.58
C GLY A 274 -2.10 -18.51 12.69
N PHE A 275 -2.19 -17.58 11.72
CA PHE A 275 -3.23 -16.56 11.71
C PHE A 275 -4.56 -17.06 11.15
N THR A 276 -5.67 -16.53 11.70
CA THR A 276 -6.97 -16.56 11.05
C THR A 276 -7.05 -15.36 10.10
N VAL A 277 -7.40 -15.61 8.82
CA VAL A 277 -7.45 -14.56 7.80
C VAL A 277 -8.89 -14.29 7.39
N ALA A 278 -9.31 -13.04 7.48
CA ALA A 278 -10.59 -12.54 7.00
C ALA A 278 -10.42 -11.74 5.70
N LEU A 279 -11.25 -12.04 4.73
CA LEU A 279 -11.31 -11.38 3.42
C LEU A 279 -12.72 -10.84 3.18
N SER A 280 -12.85 -9.88 2.28
CA SER A 280 -14.14 -9.52 1.69
C SER A 280 -14.74 -10.71 0.95
N GLN A 281 -16.05 -10.94 1.08
CA GLN A 281 -16.78 -12.07 0.50
C GLN A 281 -17.82 -11.63 -0.51
N GLU A 282 -18.76 -10.78 -0.10
CA GLU A 282 -19.86 -10.25 -0.92
C GLU A 282 -19.50 -8.88 -1.52
N LEU A 283 -18.79 -8.05 -0.74
CA LEU A 283 -18.35 -6.74 -1.18
C LEU A 283 -16.94 -6.83 -1.83
N PRO A 284 -16.63 -5.96 -2.80
CA PRO A 284 -15.28 -5.92 -3.35
C PRO A 284 -14.29 -5.37 -2.30
N PRO A 285 -13.01 -5.81 -2.31
CA PRO A 285 -12.02 -5.30 -1.35
C PRO A 285 -11.61 -3.84 -1.59
N ASN A 286 -11.94 -3.27 -2.75
CA ASN A 286 -11.60 -1.90 -3.16
C ASN A 286 -12.60 -0.85 -2.61
N ASP A 287 -12.55 0.37 -3.14
CA ASP A 287 -13.37 1.53 -2.75
C ASP A 287 -14.89 1.27 -2.78
N GLY A 288 -15.34 0.25 -3.49
CA GLY A 288 -16.74 -0.15 -3.52
C GLY A 288 -17.31 -0.53 -2.15
N ALA A 289 -16.46 -0.99 -1.21
CA ALA A 289 -16.86 -1.35 0.15
C ALA A 289 -16.67 -0.21 1.17
N VAL A 290 -15.99 0.88 0.84
CA VAL A 290 -15.66 1.96 1.79
C VAL A 290 -16.90 2.54 2.47
N SER A 291 -17.99 2.74 1.73
CA SER A 291 -19.23 3.28 2.31
C SER A 291 -19.86 2.34 3.34
N PHE A 292 -19.77 1.03 3.15
CA PHE A 292 -20.19 0.04 4.13
C PHE A 292 -19.29 0.07 5.37
N GLY A 293 -17.97 0.08 5.18
CA GLY A 293 -17.04 0.20 6.31
C GLY A 293 -17.22 1.49 7.12
N GLN A 294 -17.51 2.62 6.45
CA GLN A 294 -17.86 3.87 7.12
C GLN A 294 -19.14 3.72 7.96
N ALA A 295 -20.15 3.01 7.46
CA ALA A 295 -21.38 2.74 8.21
C ALA A 295 -21.12 1.83 9.43
N VAL A 296 -20.29 0.79 9.29
CA VAL A 296 -19.87 -0.09 10.40
C VAL A 296 -19.20 0.72 11.51
N VAL A 297 -18.24 1.59 11.17
CA VAL A 297 -17.54 2.43 12.16
C VAL A 297 -18.51 3.44 12.79
N ALA A 298 -19.35 4.09 12.00
CA ALA A 298 -20.31 5.06 12.52
C ALA A 298 -21.29 4.40 13.48
N GLN A 299 -21.84 3.24 13.14
CA GLN A 299 -22.72 2.47 14.01
C GLN A 299 -22.05 2.12 15.34
N ALA A 300 -20.81 1.60 15.30
CA ALA A 300 -20.08 1.24 16.50
C ALA A 300 -19.79 2.45 17.40
N ARG A 301 -19.38 3.58 16.81
CA ARG A 301 -19.09 4.82 17.57
C ARG A 301 -20.32 5.44 18.20
N PHE A 302 -21.47 5.41 17.53
CA PHE A 302 -22.72 5.94 18.11
C PHE A 302 -23.30 5.03 19.18
N ALA A 303 -23.17 3.71 19.04
CA ALA A 303 -23.62 2.75 20.06
C ALA A 303 -22.82 2.84 21.39
N THR A 304 -21.61 3.38 21.38
CA THR A 304 -20.79 3.57 22.59
C THR A 304 -21.04 4.90 23.30
N GLN A 305 -21.89 5.78 22.75
CA GLN A 305 -22.23 7.09 23.34
C GLN A 305 -23.53 7.06 24.18
N ASP A 306 -24.29 5.97 24.11
CA ASP A 306 -25.47 5.69 24.94
C ASP A 306 -25.09 4.84 26.18
#